data_87c1b0094ad1926c3c5e391c1c7387c9
#
_entry.id   87c1b0094ad1926c3c5e391c1c7387c9
#
_cell.length_a   1.000
_cell.length_b   1.000
_cell.length_c   1.000
_cell.angle_alpha   90.00
_cell.angle_beta   90.00
_cell.angle_gamma   90.00
#
_symmetry.space_group_name_H-M   'P 1'
#
loop_
_entity.id
_entity.type
_entity.pdbx_description
1 polymer ?
#
loop_
_entity_poly.entity_id
_entity_poly.type
_entity_poly.pdbx_seq_one_letter_code
_entity_poly.pdbx_strand_id
1 'polypeptide(L)'
;MRKIGLSEIEDIALGASLLGAGGGGDPYIGKLVAMGAVKERGPVTLLDPEEIPDDALVVPIAMMGAPTILGEKGVGGKEYEVLYNMISQYYGKKIFAFMPIEAGGVNSMLPIAAAARLGLPMVDADGMGRAFPELQMVTFTMAGISATPMALVDEKGNSVIFNTITNQWTEELARSVTMSCGGSVSVSLYCVEGAILKQHDVKGIVTRSQKLGEAIRRVKESTDLTPEERFLEFSEGYLLFKGKIADVLRETNGAFNLGRVVIEGIGSDRGKRAEVVFQNENLSASVDGVILATVPDLICLVDTETFIPVTTDALKYGKRVLVVGLKCFDAWRSEAGLKLVGPRYFGIDTDYVPLEDRIGGNADV
;
A
#
# COMPACT_ATOMS: atom_id res chain seq x y z
N MET A 1 19.98 8.77 8.19
CA MET A 1 20.48 7.57 7.45
C MET A 1 20.54 6.35 8.36
N ARG A 2 19.98 5.19 7.96
CA ARG A 2 20.04 3.89 8.66
C ARG A 2 20.12 2.73 7.66
N LYS A 3 20.28 1.50 8.14
CA LYS A 3 20.29 0.30 7.29
C LYS A 3 19.02 -0.50 7.46
N ILE A 4 18.56 -1.10 6.35
CA ILE A 4 17.50 -2.11 6.32
C ILE A 4 18.17 -3.47 6.12
N GLY A 5 18.17 -4.30 7.15
CA GLY A 5 18.62 -5.69 7.13
C GLY A 5 17.44 -6.66 7.18
N LEU A 6 17.72 -7.91 7.52
CA LEU A 6 16.70 -8.97 7.50
C LEU A 6 15.61 -8.78 8.56
N SER A 7 15.99 -8.30 9.76
CA SER A 7 15.03 -8.02 10.84
C SER A 7 14.07 -6.89 10.50
N GLU A 8 14.60 -5.80 9.92
CA GLU A 8 13.79 -4.66 9.52
C GLU A 8 12.80 -5.01 8.41
N ILE A 9 13.20 -5.89 7.46
CA ILE A 9 12.31 -6.34 6.38
C ILE A 9 11.09 -7.08 6.92
N GLU A 10 11.23 -7.91 7.96
CA GLU A 10 10.07 -8.58 8.58
C GLU A 10 9.06 -7.58 9.13
N ASP A 11 9.55 -6.60 9.87
CA ASP A 11 8.72 -5.58 10.48
C ASP A 11 8.11 -4.65 9.42
N ILE A 12 8.90 -4.20 8.42
CA ILE A 12 8.38 -3.35 7.34
C ILE A 12 7.27 -4.07 6.57
N ALA A 13 7.45 -5.34 6.22
CA ALA A 13 6.45 -6.11 5.49
C ALA A 13 5.11 -6.20 6.26
N LEU A 14 5.19 -6.44 7.58
CA LEU A 14 4.02 -6.59 8.43
C LEU A 14 3.28 -5.25 8.61
N GLY A 15 4.01 -4.18 8.90
CA GLY A 15 3.39 -2.86 9.07
C GLY A 15 2.90 -2.25 7.76
N ALA A 16 3.60 -2.45 6.63
CA ALA A 16 3.15 -2.04 5.32
C ALA A 16 1.86 -2.77 4.90
N SER A 17 1.69 -4.04 5.29
CA SER A 17 0.44 -4.78 5.07
C SER A 17 -0.75 -4.17 5.85
N LEU A 18 -0.53 -3.61 7.04
CA LEU A 18 -1.56 -2.86 7.75
C LEU A 18 -1.92 -1.57 7.01
N LEU A 19 -0.91 -0.78 6.63
CA LEU A 19 -1.09 0.47 5.90
C LEU A 19 -1.66 0.25 4.49
N GLY A 20 -1.47 -0.93 3.90
CA GLY A 20 -2.08 -1.31 2.63
C GLY A 20 -3.60 -1.39 2.64
N ALA A 21 -4.24 -1.34 3.85
CA ALA A 21 -5.70 -1.31 4.00
C ALA A 21 -6.42 -2.39 3.16
N GLY A 22 -5.87 -3.60 3.14
CA GLY A 22 -6.38 -4.75 2.39
C GLY A 22 -5.74 -4.98 1.02
N GLY A 23 -5.05 -3.98 0.45
CA GLY A 23 -4.36 -4.08 -0.83
C GLY A 23 -2.83 -4.09 -0.72
N GLY A 24 -2.14 -3.74 -1.81
CA GLY A 24 -0.68 -3.68 -1.87
C GLY A 24 0.03 -5.05 -1.92
N GLY A 25 -0.71 -6.15 -2.05
CA GLY A 25 -0.22 -7.52 -2.24
C GLY A 25 0.18 -8.28 -0.97
N ASP A 26 0.46 -9.57 -1.13
CA ASP A 26 0.80 -10.48 -0.03
C ASP A 26 2.18 -10.12 0.58
N PRO A 27 2.25 -9.72 1.86
CA PRO A 27 3.50 -9.35 2.52
C PRO A 27 4.51 -10.50 2.59
N TYR A 28 4.08 -11.75 2.59
CA TYR A 28 4.97 -12.91 2.64
C TYR A 28 5.83 -13.01 1.39
N ILE A 29 5.24 -12.84 0.21
CA ILE A 29 5.97 -12.92 -1.07
C ILE A 29 6.93 -11.73 -1.19
N GLY A 30 6.47 -10.52 -0.94
CA GLY A 30 7.32 -9.32 -0.96
C GLY A 30 8.51 -9.44 -0.01
N LYS A 31 8.27 -9.92 1.22
CA LYS A 31 9.32 -10.20 2.20
C LYS A 31 10.37 -11.17 1.67
N LEU A 32 9.97 -12.28 1.09
CA LEU A 32 10.91 -13.29 0.57
C LEU A 32 11.81 -12.72 -0.52
N VAL A 33 11.26 -11.91 -1.42
CA VAL A 33 12.01 -11.26 -2.51
C VAL A 33 13.05 -10.28 -1.93
N ALA A 34 12.65 -9.42 -1.00
CA ALA A 34 13.55 -8.45 -0.36
C ALA A 34 14.64 -9.14 0.48
N MET A 35 14.25 -10.12 1.30
CA MET A 35 15.22 -10.88 2.11
C MET A 35 16.23 -11.66 1.25
N GLY A 36 15.79 -12.24 0.13
CA GLY A 36 16.67 -12.91 -0.82
C GLY A 36 17.74 -11.96 -1.37
N ALA A 37 17.33 -10.78 -1.81
CA ALA A 37 18.23 -9.77 -2.34
C ALA A 37 19.22 -9.24 -1.26
N VAL A 38 18.71 -8.95 -0.05
CA VAL A 38 19.58 -8.47 1.05
C VAL A 38 20.52 -9.54 1.57
N LYS A 39 20.14 -10.81 1.59
CA LYS A 39 21.05 -11.92 1.92
C LYS A 39 22.21 -12.02 0.93
N GLU A 40 21.93 -11.80 -0.35
CA GLU A 40 22.92 -11.91 -1.43
C GLU A 40 23.84 -10.69 -1.50
N ARG A 41 23.29 -9.47 -1.30
CA ARG A 41 23.96 -8.21 -1.62
C ARG A 41 24.29 -7.36 -0.39
N GLY A 42 23.76 -7.68 0.77
CA GLY A 42 23.92 -6.91 2.00
C GLY A 42 22.77 -5.91 2.24
N PRO A 43 22.77 -5.26 3.42
CA PRO A 43 21.71 -4.38 3.85
C PRO A 43 21.64 -3.07 3.02
N VAL A 44 20.41 -2.61 2.76
CA VAL A 44 20.12 -1.38 2.01
C VAL A 44 20.24 -0.16 2.92
N THR A 45 20.80 0.93 2.39
CA THR A 45 20.80 2.23 3.09
C THR A 45 19.46 2.90 2.90
N LEU A 46 18.78 3.26 3.99
CA LEU A 46 17.59 4.11 3.97
C LEU A 46 17.99 5.54 4.32
N LEU A 47 17.66 6.46 3.43
CA LEU A 47 17.92 7.90 3.55
C LEU A 47 16.64 8.63 3.97
N ASP A 48 16.76 9.66 4.77
CA ASP A 48 15.69 10.64 4.96
C ASP A 48 15.52 11.46 3.66
N PRO A 49 14.30 11.86 3.27
CA PRO A 49 14.10 12.75 2.11
C PRO A 49 14.99 14.01 2.13
N GLU A 50 15.25 14.58 3.30
CA GLU A 50 16.10 15.76 3.44
C GLU A 50 17.59 15.50 3.14
N GLU A 51 18.03 14.23 3.15
CA GLU A 51 19.39 13.84 2.76
C GLU A 51 19.58 13.72 1.24
N ILE A 52 18.51 13.86 0.44
CA ILE A 52 18.55 13.74 -1.02
C ILE A 52 18.98 15.07 -1.63
N PRO A 53 20.02 15.12 -2.49
CA PRO A 53 20.35 16.33 -3.24
C PRO A 53 19.17 16.79 -4.12
N ASP A 54 18.99 18.11 -4.25
CA ASP A 54 17.83 18.70 -4.93
C ASP A 54 17.71 18.27 -6.40
N ASP A 55 18.83 18.04 -7.08
CA ASP A 55 18.93 17.62 -8.48
C ASP A 55 19.07 16.11 -8.68
N ALA A 56 19.10 15.34 -7.59
CA ALA A 56 19.23 13.89 -7.64
C ALA A 56 17.93 13.21 -8.08
N LEU A 57 18.02 12.28 -9.03
CA LEU A 57 16.87 11.52 -9.54
C LEU A 57 16.49 10.41 -8.57
N VAL A 58 15.28 10.48 -8.04
CA VAL A 58 14.63 9.45 -7.22
C VAL A 58 13.55 8.73 -8.04
N VAL A 59 13.56 7.42 -7.96
CA VAL A 59 12.75 6.57 -8.84
C VAL A 59 11.93 5.58 -8.03
N PRO A 60 10.60 5.67 -8.07
CA PRO A 60 9.73 4.66 -7.49
C PRO A 60 9.84 3.33 -8.25
N ILE A 61 9.84 2.23 -7.51
CA ILE A 61 9.73 0.86 -8.03
C ILE A 61 8.49 0.22 -7.42
N ALA A 62 7.67 -0.35 -8.28
CA ALA A 62 6.46 -1.06 -7.87
C ALA A 62 6.18 -2.24 -8.81
N MET A 63 5.18 -3.02 -8.46
CA MET A 63 4.53 -3.99 -9.33
C MET A 63 3.11 -3.49 -9.64
N MET A 64 2.71 -3.64 -10.88
CA MET A 64 1.32 -3.45 -11.32
C MET A 64 0.72 -4.78 -11.74
N GLY A 65 -0.50 -5.07 -11.30
CA GLY A 65 -1.23 -6.28 -11.67
C GLY A 65 -1.83 -7.03 -10.49
N ALA A 66 -2.28 -8.27 -10.72
CA ALA A 66 -2.91 -9.08 -9.69
C ALA A 66 -1.86 -9.71 -8.75
N PRO A 67 -1.96 -9.50 -7.43
CA PRO A 67 -1.01 -10.05 -6.46
C PRO A 67 -0.87 -11.56 -6.49
N THR A 68 -1.96 -12.29 -6.76
CA THR A 68 -1.97 -13.75 -6.89
C THR A 68 -1.06 -14.26 -8.01
N ILE A 69 -0.99 -13.52 -9.12
CA ILE A 69 -0.14 -13.87 -10.27
C ILE A 69 1.35 -13.73 -9.94
N LEU A 70 1.71 -12.78 -9.08
CA LEU A 70 3.09 -12.62 -8.63
C LEU A 70 3.60 -13.87 -7.89
N GLY A 71 2.74 -14.50 -7.08
CA GLY A 71 3.05 -15.74 -6.38
C GLY A 71 3.35 -16.90 -7.30
N GLU A 72 2.70 -16.96 -8.47
CA GLU A 72 2.88 -18.01 -9.47
C GLU A 72 4.07 -17.77 -10.40
N LYS A 73 4.26 -16.50 -10.84
CA LYS A 73 5.34 -16.14 -11.76
C LYS A 73 6.69 -15.95 -11.09
N GLY A 74 6.70 -15.49 -9.83
CA GLY A 74 7.90 -15.05 -9.15
C GLY A 74 8.43 -13.70 -9.67
N VAL A 75 9.47 -13.20 -9.02
CA VAL A 75 10.22 -11.99 -9.45
C VAL A 75 11.65 -12.43 -9.79
N GLY A 76 12.02 -12.30 -11.05
CA GLY A 76 13.35 -12.73 -11.55
C GLY A 76 14.48 -11.81 -11.09
N GLY A 77 14.17 -10.52 -10.91
CA GLY A 77 15.09 -9.47 -10.47
C GLY A 77 15.90 -8.81 -11.58
N LYS A 78 15.91 -9.35 -12.80
CA LYS A 78 16.50 -8.71 -13.97
C LYS A 78 15.69 -7.50 -14.42
N GLU A 79 14.41 -7.47 -14.10
CA GLU A 79 13.48 -6.39 -14.41
C GLU A 79 13.96 -5.06 -13.83
N TYR A 80 14.60 -5.08 -12.64
CA TYR A 80 15.12 -3.86 -12.01
C TYR A 80 16.28 -3.24 -12.77
N GLU A 81 17.16 -4.06 -13.35
CA GLU A 81 18.27 -3.58 -14.20
C GLU A 81 17.73 -2.96 -15.49
N VAL A 82 16.69 -3.57 -16.09
CA VAL A 82 16.06 -3.04 -17.30
C VAL A 82 15.37 -1.72 -17.00
N LEU A 83 14.58 -1.64 -15.92
CA LEU A 83 13.94 -0.38 -15.48
C LEU A 83 14.97 0.71 -15.21
N TYR A 84 16.06 0.38 -14.49
CA TYR A 84 17.15 1.32 -14.22
C TYR A 84 17.73 1.90 -15.51
N ASN A 85 18.04 1.04 -16.48
CA ASN A 85 18.65 1.46 -17.74
C ASN A 85 17.69 2.32 -18.57
N MET A 86 16.42 1.93 -18.67
CA MET A 86 15.39 2.67 -19.41
C MET A 86 15.20 4.09 -18.85
N ILE A 87 15.02 4.20 -17.54
CA ILE A 87 14.80 5.49 -16.88
C ILE A 87 16.08 6.36 -16.92
N SER A 88 17.23 5.78 -16.61
CA SER A 88 18.51 6.52 -16.67
C SER A 88 18.82 7.05 -18.07
N GLN A 89 18.53 6.25 -19.11
CA GLN A 89 18.72 6.64 -20.49
C GLN A 89 17.73 7.76 -20.90
N TYR A 90 16.47 7.64 -20.48
CA TYR A 90 15.45 8.65 -20.78
C TYR A 90 15.78 10.01 -20.18
N TYR A 91 16.19 10.04 -18.91
CA TYR A 91 16.55 11.29 -18.22
C TYR A 91 17.97 11.79 -18.52
N GLY A 92 18.84 10.95 -19.11
CA GLY A 92 20.26 11.24 -19.26
C GLY A 92 20.99 11.38 -17.91
N LYS A 93 20.42 10.85 -16.84
CA LYS A 93 20.91 10.93 -15.45
C LYS A 93 20.98 9.53 -14.80
N LYS A 94 21.94 9.33 -13.91
CA LYS A 94 21.96 8.15 -13.05
C LYS A 94 20.87 8.28 -11.98
N ILE A 95 20.21 7.16 -11.70
CA ILE A 95 19.29 7.07 -10.56
C ILE A 95 20.12 7.16 -9.28
N PHE A 96 19.73 8.05 -8.38
CA PHE A 96 20.38 8.25 -7.09
C PHE A 96 19.84 7.29 -6.04
N ALA A 97 18.51 7.15 -5.94
CA ALA A 97 17.84 6.30 -4.96
C ALA A 97 16.54 5.75 -5.50
N PHE A 98 16.10 4.63 -4.94
CA PHE A 98 14.74 4.10 -5.13
C PHE A 98 13.82 4.49 -3.98
N MET A 99 12.50 4.41 -4.19
CA MET A 99 11.48 4.55 -3.16
C MET A 99 10.26 3.66 -3.48
N PRO A 100 9.42 3.31 -2.50
CA PRO A 100 8.10 2.77 -2.78
C PRO A 100 7.19 3.87 -3.34
N ILE A 101 6.21 3.48 -4.16
CA ILE A 101 5.16 4.41 -4.59
C ILE A 101 4.03 4.47 -3.56
N GLU A 102 3.85 3.38 -2.81
CA GLU A 102 2.79 3.17 -1.83
C GLU A 102 3.25 2.31 -0.65
N ALA A 103 2.51 2.34 0.45
CA ALA A 103 2.66 1.39 1.54
C ALA A 103 1.78 0.15 1.27
N GLY A 104 2.42 -0.97 0.94
CA GLY A 104 1.76 -2.24 0.66
C GLY A 104 2.68 -3.43 0.87
N GLY A 105 2.13 -4.62 1.12
CA GLY A 105 2.91 -5.80 1.47
C GLY A 105 3.96 -6.21 0.43
N VAL A 106 3.67 -6.05 -0.85
CA VAL A 106 4.62 -6.28 -1.95
C VAL A 106 5.34 -4.98 -2.31
N ASN A 107 4.59 -3.90 -2.55
CA ASN A 107 5.14 -2.67 -3.14
C ASN A 107 6.07 -1.89 -2.20
N SER A 108 6.04 -2.11 -0.89
CA SER A 108 7.09 -1.63 0.02
C SER A 108 8.36 -2.48 -0.02
N MET A 109 8.28 -3.74 -0.47
CA MET A 109 9.41 -4.67 -0.47
C MET A 109 10.23 -4.65 -1.75
N LEU A 110 9.59 -4.42 -2.91
CA LEU A 110 10.27 -4.42 -4.21
C LEU A 110 11.37 -3.36 -4.32
N PRO A 111 11.17 -2.10 -3.84
CA PRO A 111 12.25 -1.10 -3.83
C PRO A 111 13.46 -1.53 -2.98
N ILE A 112 13.26 -2.26 -1.88
CA ILE A 112 14.35 -2.82 -1.06
C ILE A 112 15.13 -3.85 -1.88
N ALA A 113 14.43 -4.74 -2.59
CA ALA A 113 15.06 -5.74 -3.44
C ALA A 113 15.85 -5.09 -4.60
N ALA A 114 15.27 -4.10 -5.27
CA ALA A 114 15.91 -3.35 -6.35
C ALA A 114 17.17 -2.61 -5.85
N ALA A 115 17.05 -1.92 -4.72
CA ALA A 115 18.14 -1.17 -4.08
C ALA A 115 19.30 -2.10 -3.69
N ALA A 116 19.01 -3.25 -3.07
CA ALA A 116 20.03 -4.23 -2.71
C ALA A 116 20.76 -4.76 -3.96
N ARG A 117 20.01 -5.15 -5.01
CA ARG A 117 20.59 -5.74 -6.23
C ARG A 117 21.46 -4.75 -7.01
N LEU A 118 21.06 -3.49 -7.06
CA LEU A 118 21.76 -2.44 -7.82
C LEU A 118 22.76 -1.62 -6.99
N GLY A 119 22.85 -1.89 -5.68
CA GLY A 119 23.76 -1.19 -4.78
C GLY A 119 23.40 0.28 -4.56
N LEU A 120 22.11 0.62 -4.67
CA LEU A 120 21.60 1.99 -4.49
C LEU A 120 20.94 2.15 -3.11
N PRO A 121 20.86 3.37 -2.58
CA PRO A 121 20.06 3.67 -1.40
C PRO A 121 18.55 3.67 -1.73
N MET A 122 17.75 3.66 -0.68
CA MET A 122 16.31 3.82 -0.71
C MET A 122 15.91 5.05 0.12
N VAL A 123 14.83 5.72 -0.24
CA VAL A 123 14.31 6.90 0.48
C VAL A 123 13.18 6.48 1.41
N ASP A 124 13.13 7.05 2.60
CA ASP A 124 12.07 6.86 3.60
C ASP A 124 10.85 7.74 3.30
N ALA A 125 10.23 7.49 2.16
CA ALA A 125 9.06 8.20 1.67
C ALA A 125 8.28 7.33 0.68
N ASP A 126 7.02 7.69 0.42
CA ASP A 126 6.22 7.19 -0.68
C ASP A 126 5.32 8.32 -1.27
N GLY A 127 4.41 7.96 -2.16
CA GLY A 127 3.44 8.91 -2.74
C GLY A 127 2.02 8.76 -2.22
N MET A 128 1.73 7.84 -1.29
CA MET A 128 0.36 7.52 -0.90
C MET A 128 0.13 7.49 0.61
N GLY A 129 1.10 7.01 1.41
CA GLY A 129 0.93 6.77 2.85
C GLY A 129 0.04 5.57 3.20
N ARG A 130 -0.46 4.89 2.18
CA ARG A 130 -1.30 3.69 2.17
C ARG A 130 -1.22 3.02 0.79
N ALA A 131 -2.05 2.01 0.49
CA ALA A 131 -2.28 1.57 -0.88
C ALA A 131 -3.61 2.12 -1.43
N PHE A 132 -3.61 2.42 -2.75
CA PHE A 132 -4.78 2.79 -3.52
C PHE A 132 -4.87 2.00 -4.83
N PRO A 133 -6.09 1.80 -5.39
CA PRO A 133 -6.30 0.93 -6.55
C PRO A 133 -5.63 1.35 -7.85
N GLU A 134 -5.42 2.66 -8.06
CA GLU A 134 -5.00 3.22 -9.35
C GLU A 134 -3.73 4.05 -9.21
N LEU A 135 -2.86 3.98 -10.22
CA LEU A 135 -1.51 4.58 -10.16
C LEU A 135 -1.50 6.11 -10.02
N GLN A 136 -2.56 6.81 -10.47
CA GLN A 136 -2.63 8.27 -10.34
C GLN A 136 -3.03 8.75 -8.94
N MET A 137 -3.40 7.86 -8.05
CA MET A 137 -3.82 8.18 -6.69
C MET A 137 -2.63 8.44 -5.77
N VAL A 138 -1.77 9.37 -6.15
CA VAL A 138 -0.55 9.76 -5.44
C VAL A 138 -0.51 11.26 -5.20
N THR A 139 0.19 11.67 -4.15
CA THR A 139 0.40 13.09 -3.81
C THR A 139 1.03 13.88 -4.95
N PHE A 140 1.88 13.25 -5.75
CA PHE A 140 2.48 13.85 -6.94
C PHE A 140 1.44 14.27 -7.99
N THR A 141 0.36 13.49 -8.17
CA THR A 141 -0.75 13.89 -9.06
C THR A 141 -1.45 15.15 -8.56
N MET A 142 -1.67 15.28 -7.25
CA MET A 142 -2.25 16.51 -6.67
C MET A 142 -1.37 17.73 -6.92
N ALA A 143 -0.07 17.54 -7.00
CA ALA A 143 0.91 18.57 -7.33
C ALA A 143 1.04 18.84 -8.85
N GLY A 144 0.24 18.18 -9.68
CA GLY A 144 0.30 18.33 -11.15
C GLY A 144 1.49 17.63 -11.81
N ILE A 145 2.17 16.71 -11.10
CA ILE A 145 3.33 15.98 -11.62
C ILE A 145 2.83 14.82 -12.48
N SER A 146 3.49 14.62 -13.63
CA SER A 146 3.18 13.53 -14.55
C SER A 146 3.68 12.17 -14.05
N ALA A 147 2.86 11.12 -14.23
CA ALA A 147 3.28 9.74 -14.03
C ALA A 147 4.34 9.29 -15.06
N THR A 148 4.41 9.98 -16.21
CA THR A 148 5.32 9.65 -17.29
C THR A 148 6.58 10.53 -17.30
N PRO A 149 7.72 9.98 -17.77
CA PRO A 149 7.85 8.67 -18.40
C PRO A 149 7.60 7.53 -17.42
N MET A 150 6.75 6.58 -17.80
CA MET A 150 6.55 5.34 -17.06
C MET A 150 7.21 4.19 -17.81
N ALA A 151 8.11 3.48 -17.17
CA ALA A 151 8.71 2.26 -17.69
C ALA A 151 8.01 1.02 -17.10
N LEU A 152 7.84 0.00 -17.91
CA LEU A 152 7.19 -1.25 -17.58
C LEU A 152 8.01 -2.41 -18.15
N VAL A 153 8.21 -3.46 -17.34
CA VAL A 153 8.98 -4.65 -17.74
C VAL A 153 8.30 -5.90 -17.19
N ASP A 154 8.10 -6.92 -18.05
CA ASP A 154 7.62 -8.23 -17.63
C ASP A 154 8.78 -9.19 -17.26
N GLU A 155 8.45 -10.35 -16.71
CA GLU A 155 9.40 -11.39 -16.30
C GLU A 155 10.19 -12.02 -17.47
N LYS A 156 9.74 -11.81 -18.71
CA LYS A 156 10.40 -12.32 -19.94
C LYS A 156 11.37 -11.29 -20.52
N GLY A 157 11.34 -10.04 -20.02
CA GLY A 157 12.14 -8.92 -20.50
C GLY A 157 11.47 -8.08 -21.58
N ASN A 158 10.17 -8.30 -21.87
CA ASN A 158 9.41 -7.34 -22.69
C ASN A 158 9.30 -6.02 -21.92
N SER A 159 9.59 -4.90 -22.59
CA SER A 159 9.62 -3.59 -21.96
C SER A 159 8.92 -2.54 -22.79
N VAL A 160 8.28 -1.60 -22.08
CA VAL A 160 7.57 -0.45 -22.70
C VAL A 160 7.89 0.80 -21.91
N ILE A 161 8.02 1.94 -22.59
CA ILE A 161 8.04 3.26 -21.98
C ILE A 161 6.84 4.06 -22.48
N PHE A 162 6.10 4.66 -21.54
CA PHE A 162 4.92 5.46 -21.85
C PHE A 162 5.23 6.94 -21.73
N ASN A 163 4.65 7.71 -22.69
CA ASN A 163 4.41 9.13 -22.60
C ASN A 163 2.92 9.36 -22.88
N THR A 164 2.19 9.91 -21.93
CA THR A 164 0.75 10.08 -22.04
C THR A 164 0.34 11.52 -21.74
N ILE A 165 -0.84 11.92 -22.14
CA ILE A 165 -1.35 13.29 -21.99
C ILE A 165 -1.91 13.56 -20.57
N THR A 166 -2.29 12.51 -19.83
CA THR A 166 -2.76 12.58 -18.44
C THR A 166 -2.34 11.33 -17.66
N ASN A 167 -2.28 11.43 -16.33
CA ASN A 167 -1.98 10.30 -15.46
C ASN A 167 -3.04 9.19 -15.55
N GLN A 168 -4.28 9.54 -15.84
CA GLN A 168 -5.36 8.57 -16.06
C GLN A 168 -5.14 7.74 -17.33
N TRP A 169 -4.71 8.37 -18.43
CA TRP A 169 -4.30 7.64 -19.64
C TRP A 169 -3.10 6.73 -19.36
N THR A 170 -2.20 7.12 -18.46
CA THR A 170 -1.09 6.23 -18.05
C THR A 170 -1.63 4.97 -17.37
N GLU A 171 -2.60 5.11 -16.45
CA GLU A 171 -3.26 3.97 -15.79
C GLU A 171 -3.90 3.03 -16.81
N GLU A 172 -4.74 3.55 -17.71
CA GLU A 172 -5.49 2.76 -18.69
C GLU A 172 -4.57 1.97 -19.64
N LEU A 173 -3.55 2.65 -20.20
CA LEU A 173 -2.61 2.02 -21.12
C LEU A 173 -1.69 1.02 -20.41
N ALA A 174 -1.15 1.39 -19.22
CA ALA A 174 -0.28 0.50 -18.46
C ALA A 174 -1.03 -0.77 -18.03
N ARG A 175 -2.31 -0.63 -17.63
CA ARG A 175 -3.14 -1.77 -17.25
C ARG A 175 -3.42 -2.69 -18.44
N SER A 176 -3.68 -2.14 -19.61
CA SER A 176 -3.88 -2.91 -20.84
C SER A 176 -2.63 -3.72 -21.22
N VAL A 177 -1.45 -3.10 -21.12
CA VAL A 177 -0.16 -3.79 -21.36
C VAL A 177 0.12 -4.83 -20.28
N THR A 178 -0.15 -4.54 -19.02
CA THR A 178 -0.02 -5.50 -17.92
C THR A 178 -0.82 -6.76 -18.16
N MET A 179 -2.05 -6.65 -18.62
CA MET A 179 -2.89 -7.81 -19.00
C MET A 179 -2.28 -8.59 -20.14
N SER A 180 -1.75 -7.92 -21.18
CA SER A 180 -1.06 -8.56 -22.30
C SER A 180 0.24 -9.28 -21.89
N CYS A 181 0.90 -8.79 -20.84
CA CYS A 181 2.09 -9.40 -20.22
C CYS A 181 1.75 -10.53 -19.24
N GLY A 182 0.49 -10.98 -19.19
CA GLY A 182 0.05 -12.08 -18.33
C GLY A 182 -0.25 -11.65 -16.89
N GLY A 183 -0.70 -10.41 -16.69
CA GLY A 183 -1.38 -9.93 -15.49
C GLY A 183 -0.49 -9.38 -14.38
N SER A 184 0.84 -9.34 -14.55
CA SER A 184 1.76 -8.65 -13.61
C SER A 184 3.04 -8.19 -14.31
N VAL A 185 3.52 -7.00 -13.93
CA VAL A 185 4.74 -6.37 -14.47
C VAL A 185 5.42 -5.53 -13.39
N SER A 186 6.75 -5.38 -13.48
CA SER A 186 7.49 -4.40 -12.70
C SER A 186 7.43 -3.04 -13.38
N VAL A 187 7.22 -1.97 -12.59
CA VAL A 187 7.03 -0.62 -13.11
C VAL A 187 7.87 0.41 -12.38
N SER A 188 8.16 1.50 -13.09
CA SER A 188 8.74 2.73 -12.56
C SER A 188 8.01 3.93 -13.16
N LEU A 189 7.55 4.84 -12.30
CA LEU A 189 6.72 5.99 -12.67
C LEU A 189 6.94 7.12 -11.65
N TYR A 190 6.48 8.33 -11.94
CA TYR A 190 6.69 9.50 -11.05
C TYR A 190 8.14 9.66 -10.64
N CYS A 191 9.05 9.52 -11.61
CA CYS A 191 10.48 9.75 -11.37
C CYS A 191 10.71 11.25 -11.16
N VAL A 192 11.15 11.64 -9.98
CA VAL A 192 11.25 13.05 -9.58
C VAL A 192 12.64 13.40 -9.07
N GLU A 193 12.99 14.68 -9.16
CA GLU A 193 14.18 15.21 -8.52
C GLU A 193 13.94 15.45 -7.02
N GLY A 194 15.01 15.42 -6.23
CA GLY A 194 14.95 15.56 -4.78
C GLY A 194 14.21 16.80 -4.29
N ALA A 195 14.32 17.92 -5.00
CA ALA A 195 13.59 19.15 -4.67
C ALA A 195 12.06 18.96 -4.75
N ILE A 196 11.58 18.23 -5.74
CA ILE A 196 10.15 17.91 -5.92
C ILE A 196 9.71 16.86 -4.90
N LEU A 197 10.52 15.83 -4.69
CA LEU A 197 10.27 14.79 -3.70
C LEU A 197 9.95 15.40 -2.33
N LYS A 198 10.85 16.22 -1.78
CA LYS A 198 10.74 16.82 -0.45
C LYS A 198 9.46 17.63 -0.22
N GLN A 199 8.83 18.15 -1.27
CA GLN A 199 7.64 18.98 -1.20
C GLN A 199 6.35 18.17 -1.26
N HIS A 200 6.36 16.98 -1.87
CA HIS A 200 5.14 16.28 -2.26
C HIS A 200 5.09 14.82 -1.81
N ASP A 201 6.13 14.31 -1.15
CA ASP A 201 6.18 12.95 -0.62
C ASP A 201 5.39 12.79 0.70
N VAL A 202 5.11 11.54 1.05
CA VAL A 202 4.67 11.13 2.38
C VAL A 202 5.89 10.61 3.14
N LYS A 203 6.46 11.49 3.97
CA LYS A 203 7.72 11.24 4.67
C LYS A 203 7.59 10.16 5.75
N GLY A 204 8.67 9.38 5.91
CA GLY A 204 8.82 8.44 7.02
C GLY A 204 7.98 7.18 6.93
N ILE A 205 7.42 6.85 5.76
CA ILE A 205 6.48 5.73 5.61
C ILE A 205 7.12 4.37 5.83
N VAL A 206 8.39 4.19 5.41
CA VAL A 206 9.12 2.93 5.62
C VAL A 206 9.43 2.74 7.10
N THR A 207 9.84 3.81 7.78
CA THR A 207 10.04 3.82 9.23
C THR A 207 8.74 3.60 10.00
N ARG A 208 7.63 4.20 9.57
CA ARG A 208 6.30 3.98 10.15
C ARG A 208 5.88 2.52 10.00
N SER A 209 6.04 1.96 8.81
CA SER A 209 5.77 0.54 8.55
C SER A 209 6.60 -0.36 9.46
N GLN A 210 7.89 -0.09 9.60
CA GLN A 210 8.75 -0.88 10.50
C GLN A 210 8.26 -0.81 11.96
N LYS A 211 7.97 0.38 12.48
CA LYS A 211 7.49 0.55 13.87
C LYS A 211 6.17 -0.18 14.11
N LEU A 212 5.22 -0.08 13.17
CA LEU A 212 3.95 -0.79 13.25
C LEU A 212 4.16 -2.32 13.23
N GLY A 213 5.01 -2.82 12.35
CA GLY A 213 5.30 -4.25 12.27
C GLY A 213 5.98 -4.80 13.53
N GLU A 214 6.96 -4.08 14.08
CA GLU A 214 7.58 -4.43 15.36
C GLU A 214 6.52 -4.48 16.48
N ALA A 215 5.64 -3.48 16.56
CA ALA A 215 4.59 -3.42 17.57
C ALA A 215 3.57 -4.56 17.38
N ILE A 216 3.15 -4.88 16.15
CA ILE A 216 2.27 -6.03 15.86
C ILE A 216 2.90 -7.34 16.34
N ARG A 217 4.17 -7.56 16.04
CA ARG A 217 4.89 -8.78 16.43
C ARG A 217 4.95 -8.93 17.95
N ARG A 218 5.04 -7.82 18.67
CA ARG A 218 5.16 -7.76 20.14
C ARG A 218 3.82 -7.52 20.85
N VAL A 219 2.71 -7.50 20.16
CA VAL A 219 1.39 -7.12 20.71
C VAL A 219 0.96 -7.97 21.90
N LYS A 220 1.45 -9.21 22.03
CA LYS A 220 1.11 -10.14 23.12
C LYS A 220 2.09 -10.12 24.30
N GLU A 221 3.17 -9.34 24.24
CA GLU A 221 4.26 -9.40 25.24
C GLU A 221 3.96 -8.66 26.55
N SER A 222 2.96 -7.76 26.63
CA SER A 222 2.67 -7.00 27.83
C SER A 222 1.50 -7.55 28.62
N THR A 223 1.42 -7.15 29.89
CA THR A 223 0.44 -7.60 30.88
C THR A 223 -0.57 -6.51 31.28
N ASP A 224 -0.32 -5.23 30.95
CA ASP A 224 -1.10 -4.09 31.45
C ASP A 224 -2.34 -3.79 30.61
N LEU A 225 -2.28 -4.07 29.31
CA LEU A 225 -3.39 -3.93 28.36
C LEU A 225 -3.66 -5.27 27.67
N THR A 226 -4.90 -5.48 27.28
CA THR A 226 -5.20 -6.60 26.39
C THR A 226 -4.48 -6.42 25.04
N PRO A 227 -4.18 -7.50 24.31
CA PRO A 227 -3.56 -7.39 22.99
C PRO A 227 -4.35 -6.50 22.02
N GLU A 228 -5.69 -6.50 22.13
CA GLU A 228 -6.58 -5.67 21.30
C GLU A 228 -6.41 -4.17 21.63
N GLU A 229 -6.47 -3.80 22.91
CA GLU A 229 -6.26 -2.42 23.38
C GLU A 229 -4.88 -1.91 22.96
N ARG A 230 -3.84 -2.74 23.10
CA ARG A 230 -2.50 -2.39 22.67
C ARG A 230 -2.39 -2.21 21.17
N PHE A 231 -3.03 -3.10 20.38
CA PHE A 231 -3.05 -2.94 18.92
C PHE A 231 -3.65 -1.59 18.52
N LEU A 232 -4.76 -1.22 19.14
CA LEU A 232 -5.43 0.06 18.87
C LEU A 232 -4.57 1.26 19.32
N GLU A 233 -3.90 1.16 20.47
CA GLU A 233 -3.04 2.21 20.98
C GLU A 233 -1.86 2.50 20.03
N PHE A 234 -1.03 1.49 19.70
CA PHE A 234 0.15 1.76 18.88
C PHE A 234 -0.17 2.06 17.41
N SER A 235 -1.28 1.56 16.91
CA SER A 235 -1.73 1.87 15.53
C SER A 235 -2.47 3.20 15.45
N GLU A 236 -2.78 3.83 16.58
CA GLU A 236 -3.69 4.99 16.69
C GLU A 236 -5.04 4.70 16.01
N GLY A 237 -5.48 3.43 16.17
CA GLY A 237 -6.62 2.89 15.46
C GLY A 237 -7.91 2.96 16.26
N TYR A 238 -9.03 2.96 15.53
CA TYR A 238 -10.38 2.90 16.08
C TYR A 238 -10.97 1.52 15.78
N LEU A 239 -11.44 0.81 16.81
CA LEU A 239 -12.20 -0.42 16.59
C LEU A 239 -13.58 -0.08 16.01
N LEU A 240 -13.84 -0.53 14.80
CA LEU A 240 -15.13 -0.35 14.13
C LEU A 240 -16.06 -1.53 14.38
N PHE A 241 -15.52 -2.74 14.37
CA PHE A 241 -16.30 -3.96 14.54
C PHE A 241 -15.43 -5.17 14.89
N LYS A 242 -16.00 -6.14 15.60
CA LYS A 242 -15.35 -7.42 15.88
C LYS A 242 -16.27 -8.57 15.50
N GLY A 243 -15.81 -9.45 14.61
CA GLY A 243 -16.67 -10.51 14.12
C GLY A 243 -15.97 -11.66 13.42
N LYS A 244 -16.79 -12.52 12.86
CA LYS A 244 -16.39 -13.68 12.06
C LYS A 244 -16.87 -13.49 10.62
N ILE A 245 -16.01 -13.67 9.65
CA ILE A 245 -16.36 -13.59 8.23
C ILE A 245 -17.40 -14.67 7.91
N ALA A 246 -18.58 -14.23 7.48
CA ALA A 246 -19.73 -15.05 7.13
C ALA A 246 -19.87 -15.25 5.62
N ASP A 247 -19.43 -14.28 4.82
CA ASP A 247 -19.46 -14.36 3.36
C ASP A 247 -18.40 -13.47 2.73
N VAL A 248 -17.90 -13.86 1.56
CA VAL A 248 -16.97 -13.08 0.74
C VAL A 248 -17.39 -13.19 -0.72
N LEU A 249 -17.92 -12.10 -1.24
CA LEU A 249 -18.22 -11.96 -2.67
C LEU A 249 -17.05 -11.29 -3.35
N ARG A 250 -16.53 -11.90 -4.40
CA ARG A 250 -15.46 -11.35 -5.24
C ARG A 250 -15.85 -11.41 -6.69
N GLU A 251 -15.52 -10.35 -7.40
CA GLU A 251 -15.65 -10.25 -8.83
C GLU A 251 -14.37 -9.64 -9.39
N THR A 252 -13.79 -10.29 -10.39
CA THR A 252 -12.64 -9.73 -11.10
C THR A 252 -13.15 -8.95 -12.30
N ASN A 253 -12.97 -7.64 -12.29
CA ASN A 253 -13.30 -6.77 -13.42
C ASN A 253 -12.01 -6.15 -13.97
N GLY A 254 -11.56 -6.64 -15.11
CA GLY A 254 -10.24 -6.26 -15.63
C GLY A 254 -9.12 -6.69 -14.68
N ALA A 255 -8.32 -5.73 -14.21
CA ALA A 255 -7.22 -5.97 -13.28
C ALA A 255 -7.55 -5.59 -11.82
N PHE A 256 -8.83 -5.36 -11.50
CA PHE A 256 -9.28 -5.05 -10.14
C PHE A 256 -9.98 -6.24 -9.50
N ASN A 257 -9.70 -6.44 -8.22
CA ASN A 257 -10.41 -7.35 -7.34
C ASN A 257 -11.49 -6.56 -6.61
N LEU A 258 -12.72 -6.60 -7.15
CA LEU A 258 -13.90 -5.95 -6.58
C LEU A 258 -14.63 -6.90 -5.64
N GLY A 259 -15.27 -6.37 -4.62
CA GLY A 259 -16.14 -7.22 -3.81
C GLY A 259 -16.57 -6.63 -2.49
N ARG A 260 -17.14 -7.51 -1.69
CA ARG A 260 -17.54 -7.20 -0.32
C ARG A 260 -17.34 -8.40 0.58
N VAL A 261 -17.02 -8.12 1.83
CA VAL A 261 -16.98 -9.11 2.90
C VAL A 261 -18.08 -8.80 3.91
N VAL A 262 -18.77 -9.84 4.32
CA VAL A 262 -19.82 -9.78 5.34
C VAL A 262 -19.29 -10.43 6.60
N ILE A 263 -19.46 -9.75 7.73
CA ILE A 263 -18.89 -10.14 9.02
C ILE A 263 -20.02 -10.18 10.05
N GLU A 264 -20.25 -11.32 10.66
CA GLU A 264 -21.18 -11.49 11.78
C GLU A 264 -20.50 -11.16 13.10
N GLY A 265 -21.14 -10.32 13.92
CA GLY A 265 -20.59 -9.85 15.18
C GLY A 265 -20.39 -10.95 16.23
N ILE A 266 -19.29 -10.82 16.97
CA ILE A 266 -18.95 -11.65 18.13
C ILE A 266 -18.70 -10.77 19.35
N GLY A 267 -18.78 -11.35 20.56
CA GLY A 267 -18.57 -10.60 21.80
C GLY A 267 -19.61 -9.47 21.98
N SER A 268 -19.14 -8.22 22.11
CA SER A 268 -19.97 -7.02 22.24
C SER A 268 -20.82 -6.72 21.01
N ASP A 269 -20.35 -7.15 19.82
CA ASP A 269 -21.03 -6.90 18.56
C ASP A 269 -21.99 -8.03 18.15
N ARG A 270 -22.23 -9.01 19.04
CA ARG A 270 -23.13 -10.14 18.75
C ARG A 270 -24.52 -9.65 18.36
N GLY A 271 -25.02 -10.17 17.24
CA GLY A 271 -26.34 -9.83 16.69
C GLY A 271 -26.31 -8.70 15.68
N LYS A 272 -25.17 -8.02 15.53
CA LYS A 272 -24.92 -7.01 14.48
C LYS A 272 -24.20 -7.63 13.30
N ARG A 273 -24.22 -6.93 12.16
CA ARG A 273 -23.59 -7.36 10.91
C ARG A 273 -22.80 -6.21 10.30
N ALA A 274 -21.52 -6.43 10.04
CA ALA A 274 -20.71 -5.47 9.29
C ALA A 274 -20.55 -5.89 7.83
N GLU A 275 -20.41 -4.90 6.96
CA GLU A 275 -20.05 -5.08 5.56
C GLU A 275 -18.86 -4.18 5.24
N VAL A 276 -17.82 -4.74 4.59
CA VAL A 276 -16.69 -3.98 4.06
C VAL A 276 -16.65 -4.19 2.56
N VAL A 277 -16.72 -3.07 1.82
CA VAL A 277 -16.62 -3.03 0.36
C VAL A 277 -15.17 -2.74 -0.04
N PHE A 278 -14.67 -3.41 -1.08
CA PHE A 278 -13.31 -3.25 -1.54
C PHE A 278 -13.19 -3.22 -3.07
N GLN A 279 -12.16 -2.51 -3.54
CA GLN A 279 -11.60 -2.57 -4.89
C GLN A 279 -10.08 -2.62 -4.74
N ASN A 280 -9.50 -3.83 -4.76
CA ASN A 280 -8.17 -4.15 -4.25
C ASN A 280 -8.03 -3.81 -2.76
N GLU A 281 -8.15 -2.53 -2.39
CA GLU A 281 -8.15 -1.96 -1.04
C GLU A 281 -9.58 -1.86 -0.50
N ASN A 282 -9.71 -1.84 0.84
CA ASN A 282 -10.99 -1.60 1.50
C ASN A 282 -11.40 -0.13 1.34
N LEU A 283 -12.64 0.11 0.89
CA LEU A 283 -13.14 1.42 0.52
C LEU A 283 -14.20 1.97 1.50
N SER A 284 -15.02 1.09 2.06
CA SER A 284 -16.01 1.47 3.08
C SER A 284 -16.26 0.35 4.07
N ALA A 285 -16.60 0.72 5.30
CA ALA A 285 -17.07 -0.20 6.33
C ALA A 285 -18.37 0.32 6.93
N SER A 286 -19.38 -0.55 7.02
CA SER A 286 -20.68 -0.25 7.62
C SER A 286 -21.08 -1.32 8.61
N VAL A 287 -21.90 -0.95 9.61
CA VAL A 287 -22.52 -1.85 10.58
C VAL A 287 -24.01 -1.61 10.55
N ASP A 288 -24.79 -2.66 10.30
CA ASP A 288 -26.25 -2.63 10.16
C ASP A 288 -26.74 -1.52 9.20
N GLY A 289 -25.97 -1.28 8.13
CA GLY A 289 -26.24 -0.26 7.10
C GLY A 289 -25.74 1.14 7.44
N VAL A 290 -25.20 1.40 8.62
CA VAL A 290 -24.60 2.69 9.00
C VAL A 290 -23.11 2.68 8.64
N ILE A 291 -22.68 3.64 7.80
CA ILE A 291 -21.27 3.76 7.40
C ILE A 291 -20.46 4.33 8.57
N LEU A 292 -19.44 3.59 9.00
CA LEU A 292 -18.52 3.97 10.06
C LEU A 292 -17.20 4.53 9.55
N ALA A 293 -16.76 4.11 8.37
CA ALA A 293 -15.52 4.60 7.76
C ALA A 293 -15.60 4.53 6.23
N THR A 294 -14.93 5.46 5.56
CA THR A 294 -14.74 5.44 4.11
C THR A 294 -13.32 5.83 3.75
N VAL A 295 -12.86 5.39 2.58
CA VAL A 295 -11.68 5.93 1.91
C VAL A 295 -11.78 7.47 1.88
N PRO A 296 -10.70 8.23 2.03
CA PRO A 296 -9.28 7.83 2.09
C PRO A 296 -8.78 7.29 3.45
N ASP A 297 -9.58 7.34 4.54
CA ASP A 297 -9.18 6.70 5.78
C ASP A 297 -8.97 5.19 5.57
N LEU A 298 -8.02 4.59 6.26
CA LEU A 298 -7.66 3.20 6.09
C LEU A 298 -8.66 2.32 6.83
N ILE A 299 -9.16 1.30 6.17
CA ILE A 299 -10.02 0.27 6.76
C ILE A 299 -9.24 -1.04 6.71
N CYS A 300 -8.84 -1.52 7.88
CA CYS A 300 -7.97 -2.68 8.00
C CYS A 300 -8.73 -3.85 8.64
N LEU A 301 -8.68 -5.02 8.02
CA LEU A 301 -9.09 -6.25 8.66
C LEU A 301 -7.87 -6.90 9.30
N VAL A 302 -7.99 -7.26 10.57
CA VAL A 302 -6.89 -7.82 11.37
C VAL A 302 -7.36 -9.10 12.03
N ASP A 303 -6.58 -10.16 11.93
CA ASP A 303 -6.90 -11.44 12.56
C ASP A 303 -6.91 -11.30 14.09
N THR A 304 -7.98 -11.76 14.76
CA THR A 304 -8.17 -11.57 16.21
C THR A 304 -7.17 -12.33 17.07
N GLU A 305 -6.53 -13.36 16.53
CA GLU A 305 -5.60 -14.22 17.30
C GLU A 305 -4.15 -13.82 17.08
N THR A 306 -3.78 -13.49 15.84
CA THR A 306 -2.41 -13.19 15.45
C THR A 306 -2.12 -11.71 15.35
N PHE A 307 -3.14 -10.87 15.21
CA PHE A 307 -3.06 -9.44 14.89
C PHE A 307 -2.37 -9.13 13.55
N ILE A 308 -2.23 -10.14 12.71
CA ILE A 308 -1.71 -9.97 11.34
C ILE A 308 -2.80 -9.37 10.47
N PRO A 309 -2.51 -8.32 9.69
CA PRO A 309 -3.44 -7.76 8.71
C PRO A 309 -3.86 -8.80 7.68
N VAL A 310 -5.12 -8.74 7.27
CA VAL A 310 -5.73 -9.66 6.29
C VAL A 310 -5.99 -8.90 5.01
N THR A 311 -5.29 -9.27 3.94
CA THR A 311 -5.49 -8.69 2.60
C THR A 311 -6.79 -9.17 1.98
N THR A 312 -7.34 -8.43 1.01
CA THR A 312 -8.64 -8.75 0.38
C THR A 312 -8.62 -10.08 -0.36
N ASP A 313 -7.49 -10.50 -0.89
CA ASP A 313 -7.29 -11.82 -1.50
C ASP A 313 -7.20 -12.96 -0.46
N ALA A 314 -6.79 -12.66 0.77
CA ALA A 314 -6.71 -13.63 1.88
C ALA A 314 -7.98 -13.76 2.73
N LEU A 315 -9.04 -13.00 2.43
CA LEU A 315 -10.32 -13.12 3.13
C LEU A 315 -10.92 -14.51 2.93
N LYS A 316 -11.36 -15.15 4.01
CA LYS A 316 -11.94 -16.51 3.99
C LYS A 316 -13.10 -16.62 4.97
N TYR A 317 -14.13 -17.37 4.58
CA TYR A 317 -15.21 -17.78 5.51
C TYR A 317 -14.64 -18.34 6.81
N GLY A 318 -15.25 -17.97 7.91
CA GLY A 318 -14.91 -18.49 9.24
C GLY A 318 -13.77 -17.78 9.96
N LYS A 319 -12.97 -16.93 9.29
CA LYS A 319 -11.89 -16.16 9.91
C LYS A 319 -12.48 -15.12 10.88
N ARG A 320 -11.92 -15.02 12.08
CA ARG A 320 -12.28 -13.99 13.06
C ARG A 320 -11.41 -12.77 12.86
N VAL A 321 -12.04 -11.59 12.78
CA VAL A 321 -11.33 -10.35 12.46
C VAL A 321 -11.80 -9.20 13.35
N LEU A 322 -10.88 -8.27 13.57
CA LEU A 322 -11.16 -6.89 13.96
C LEU A 322 -11.25 -6.08 12.67
N VAL A 323 -12.26 -5.24 12.55
CA VAL A 323 -12.31 -4.16 11.54
C VAL A 323 -11.83 -2.91 12.24
N VAL A 324 -10.71 -2.38 11.79
CA VAL A 324 -10.03 -1.23 12.42
C VAL A 324 -9.93 -0.10 11.41
N GLY A 325 -10.31 1.11 11.83
CA GLY A 325 -10.11 2.33 11.07
C GLY A 325 -8.82 3.04 11.49
N LEU A 326 -8.04 3.53 10.53
CA LEU A 326 -6.88 4.40 10.78
C LEU A 326 -7.05 5.69 9.98
N LYS A 327 -6.56 6.80 10.54
CA LYS A 327 -6.56 8.09 9.82
C LYS A 327 -5.61 8.03 8.62
N CYS A 328 -6.06 8.56 7.49
CA CYS A 328 -5.21 8.75 6.32
C CYS A 328 -4.23 9.92 6.53
N PHE A 329 -3.28 10.05 5.61
CA PHE A 329 -2.41 11.22 5.53
C PHE A 329 -3.25 12.47 5.21
N ASP A 330 -2.99 13.59 5.92
CA ASP A 330 -3.86 14.78 5.90
C ASP A 330 -4.07 15.38 4.51
N ALA A 331 -3.10 15.27 3.61
CA ALA A 331 -3.23 15.77 2.24
C ALA A 331 -4.42 15.15 1.50
N TRP A 332 -4.80 13.91 1.82
CA TRP A 332 -5.95 13.23 1.21
C TRP A 332 -7.30 13.80 1.64
N ARG A 333 -7.35 14.53 2.77
CA ARG A 333 -8.55 15.19 3.29
C ARG A 333 -8.81 16.54 2.63
N SER A 334 -7.89 17.05 1.82
CA SER A 334 -8.06 18.24 1.01
C SER A 334 -9.10 18.03 -0.09
N GLU A 335 -9.66 19.12 -0.64
CA GLU A 335 -10.58 19.04 -1.78
C GLU A 335 -9.95 18.31 -2.98
N ALA A 336 -8.68 18.59 -3.29
CA ALA A 336 -7.94 17.93 -4.36
C ALA A 336 -7.75 16.42 -4.08
N GLY A 337 -7.44 16.05 -2.84
CA GLY A 337 -7.31 14.67 -2.41
C GLY A 337 -8.64 13.93 -2.50
N LEU A 338 -9.72 14.49 -1.95
CA LEU A 338 -11.05 13.87 -1.98
C LEU A 338 -11.62 13.72 -3.40
N LYS A 339 -11.29 14.64 -4.31
CA LYS A 339 -11.65 14.49 -5.73
C LYS A 339 -10.96 13.29 -6.37
N LEU A 340 -9.75 12.94 -5.94
CA LEU A 340 -8.94 11.86 -6.50
C LEU A 340 -9.22 10.51 -5.84
N VAL A 341 -9.45 10.48 -4.51
CA VAL A 341 -9.55 9.24 -3.71
C VAL A 341 -10.72 9.23 -2.73
N GLY A 342 -11.65 10.16 -2.83
CA GLY A 342 -12.82 10.19 -1.94
C GLY A 342 -13.87 9.13 -2.28
N PRO A 343 -14.84 8.87 -1.39
CA PRO A 343 -15.82 7.80 -1.57
C PRO A 343 -16.64 7.93 -2.86
N ARG A 344 -16.99 9.16 -3.28
CA ARG A 344 -17.76 9.40 -4.51
C ARG A 344 -16.99 8.99 -5.78
N TYR A 345 -15.65 9.06 -5.77
CA TYR A 345 -14.82 8.56 -6.88
C TYR A 345 -15.06 7.07 -7.13
N PHE A 346 -15.23 6.30 -6.08
CA PHE A 346 -15.48 4.85 -6.11
C PHE A 346 -16.98 4.48 -6.20
N GLY A 347 -17.85 5.45 -6.48
CA GLY A 347 -19.30 5.20 -6.59
C GLY A 347 -20.02 4.98 -5.26
N ILE A 348 -19.39 5.26 -4.12
CA ILE A 348 -20.01 5.19 -2.80
C ILE A 348 -20.82 6.49 -2.59
N ASP A 349 -22.15 6.36 -2.45
CA ASP A 349 -23.05 7.53 -2.34
C ASP A 349 -23.03 8.13 -0.94
N THR A 350 -21.88 8.68 -0.56
CA THR A 350 -21.70 9.47 0.67
C THR A 350 -20.58 10.48 0.48
N ASP A 351 -20.66 11.59 1.19
CA ASP A 351 -19.54 12.50 1.33
C ASP A 351 -18.54 11.95 2.36
N TYR A 352 -17.28 12.30 2.19
CA TYR A 352 -16.26 11.96 3.17
C TYR A 352 -16.52 12.71 4.48
N VAL A 353 -16.48 11.96 5.56
CA VAL A 353 -16.44 12.47 6.93
C VAL A 353 -15.25 11.81 7.61
N PRO A 354 -14.37 12.59 8.27
CA PRO A 354 -13.24 12.01 9.00
C PRO A 354 -13.68 10.88 9.95
N LEU A 355 -12.88 9.83 10.00
CA LEU A 355 -13.14 8.64 10.81
C LEU A 355 -13.44 8.99 12.28
N GLU A 356 -12.64 9.90 12.86
CA GLU A 356 -12.78 10.36 14.22
C GLU A 356 -14.13 11.06 14.50
N ASP A 357 -14.62 11.81 13.53
CA ASP A 357 -15.91 12.55 13.66
C ASP A 357 -17.10 11.58 13.54
N ARG A 358 -16.99 10.56 12.67
CA ARG A 358 -18.02 9.52 12.54
C ARG A 358 -18.17 8.69 13.81
N ILE A 359 -17.05 8.34 14.45
CA ILE A 359 -17.07 7.51 15.66
C ILE A 359 -17.47 8.34 16.88
N GLY A 360 -16.97 9.58 17.01
CA GLY A 360 -17.32 10.49 18.09
C GLY A 360 -18.79 10.94 18.07
N GLY A 361 -19.36 11.12 16.87
CA GLY A 361 -20.78 11.47 16.69
C GLY A 361 -21.76 10.34 17.00
N ASN A 362 -21.30 9.08 17.00
CA ASN A 362 -22.12 7.90 17.33
C ASN A 362 -22.05 7.52 18.82
N ALA A 363 -21.28 8.23 19.64
CA ALA A 363 -21.17 7.97 21.08
C ALA A 363 -22.39 8.48 21.87
N ASP A 364 -23.29 9.25 21.24
CA ASP A 364 -24.48 9.86 21.84
C ASP A 364 -25.83 9.26 21.34
N VAL A 365 -25.81 8.05 20.69
CA VAL A 365 -27.04 7.36 20.25
C VAL A 365 -27.19 6.00 20.91
#